data_f90821d8e9231c0cd2d5b9d74c94815c
#
_entry.id   f90821d8e9231c0cd2d5b9d74c94815c
#
_cell.length_a   1.000
_cell.length_b   1.000
_cell.length_c   1.000
_cell.angle_alpha   90.00
_cell.angle_beta   90.00
_cell.angle_gamma   90.00
#
_symmetry.space_group_name_H-M   'P 1'
#
loop_
_entity.id
_entity.type
_entity.pdbx_description
1 polymer ?
#
loop_
_entity_poly.entity_id
_entity_poly.type
_entity_poly.pdbx_seq_one_letter_code
_entity_poly.pdbx_strand_id
1 'polypeptide(L)'
;IGTRLDLPAPLNKNSSQSIPLQISSAIPLEQGFISLRYGNVLHMRAAQKPNASMNGILQFGGEAGTHLPAKGLLATGKVAVLDAAGWMAFASGGEGASGLNEVNLSADKLIFLDQPFDSSKLSLNKTVTGTRLQINGTGIEGTVDIASDAKNGVVGRFSMLHMQGAASTTATSASPSIPAAAVDAPRPVVETDPSKIPSLWFSIEDLRVGASLLGKADLQTTQMGNGMRIDRFVTKSKTFSINASGDWVKVSAGTRSNLKLDFTTDSLGKMMDAMGFVGMVQNGKTKVSMNASWPGSPGAMSLANLDGNLKVEVGEGRLLDVEPGGSGRILGLISLAEI
;
A
#
# COMPACT_ATOMS: atom_id res chain seq x y z
N ILE A 1 4.93 25.99 -21.22
CA ILE A 1 5.65 25.48 -20.02
C ILE A 1 4.61 24.83 -19.13
N GLY A 2 4.63 23.49 -19.05
CA GLY A 2 3.66 22.74 -18.24
C GLY A 2 4.01 22.85 -16.75
N THR A 3 3.03 23.26 -15.93
CA THR A 3 3.17 23.22 -14.47
C THR A 3 3.04 21.78 -13.99
N ARG A 4 3.91 21.34 -13.09
CA ARG A 4 3.77 20.06 -12.38
C ARG A 4 2.79 20.25 -11.22
N LEU A 5 1.95 19.24 -10.96
CA LEU A 5 1.06 19.20 -9.80
C LEU A 5 1.40 17.95 -8.97
N ASP A 6 1.97 18.18 -7.79
CA ASP A 6 2.43 17.14 -6.87
C ASP A 6 1.35 16.74 -5.85
N LEU A 7 0.13 16.49 -6.33
CA LEU A 7 -0.93 15.88 -5.53
C LEU A 7 -0.94 14.36 -5.74
N PRO A 8 -1.46 13.57 -4.79
CA PRO A 8 -1.65 12.14 -5.02
C PRO A 8 -2.64 11.86 -6.16
N ALA A 9 -2.51 10.69 -6.79
CA ALA A 9 -3.48 10.26 -7.80
C ALA A 9 -4.91 10.23 -7.23
N PRO A 10 -5.92 10.71 -7.98
CA PRO A 10 -5.93 11.00 -9.43
C PRO A 10 -5.55 12.44 -9.82
N LEU A 11 -5.16 13.30 -8.90
CA LEU A 11 -4.94 14.73 -9.18
C LEU A 11 -3.48 15.06 -9.55
N ASN A 12 -2.60 14.08 -9.54
CA ASN A 12 -1.20 14.27 -9.97
C ASN A 12 -1.10 14.62 -11.45
N LYS A 13 -0.13 15.47 -11.80
CA LYS A 13 0.14 15.88 -13.18
C LYS A 13 1.62 16.11 -13.40
N ASN A 14 2.16 15.50 -14.44
CA ASN A 14 3.54 15.75 -14.88
C ASN A 14 3.62 17.04 -15.70
N SER A 15 4.81 17.64 -15.78
CA SER A 15 5.06 18.85 -16.56
C SER A 15 4.82 18.68 -18.08
N SER A 16 4.94 17.45 -18.61
CA SER A 16 4.67 17.10 -20.01
C SER A 16 3.18 16.96 -20.34
N GLN A 17 2.30 16.84 -19.34
CA GLN A 17 0.87 16.72 -19.54
C GLN A 17 0.22 18.11 -19.60
N SER A 18 -0.78 18.29 -20.45
CA SER A 18 -1.65 19.48 -20.48
C SER A 18 -3.06 19.06 -20.10
N ILE A 19 -3.53 19.51 -18.93
CA ILE A 19 -4.90 19.28 -18.47
C ILE A 19 -5.55 20.66 -18.31
N PRO A 20 -6.65 20.96 -19.01
CA PRO A 20 -7.31 22.25 -18.91
C PRO A 20 -7.92 22.43 -17.53
N LEU A 21 -7.72 23.61 -16.93
CA LEU A 21 -8.37 24.04 -15.71
C LEU A 21 -9.32 25.20 -16.02
N GLN A 22 -10.58 25.03 -15.73
CA GLN A 22 -11.59 26.07 -15.86
C GLN A 22 -12.17 26.37 -14.47
N ILE A 23 -12.25 27.65 -14.13
CA ILE A 23 -12.85 28.11 -12.90
C ILE A 23 -13.88 29.17 -13.27
N SER A 24 -15.09 29.04 -12.76
CA SER A 24 -16.15 30.03 -12.90
C SER A 24 -16.83 30.30 -11.56
N SER A 25 -17.21 31.54 -11.33
CA SER A 25 -17.88 31.96 -10.11
C SER A 25 -18.86 33.08 -10.41
N ALA A 26 -19.97 33.11 -9.68
CA ALA A 26 -20.84 34.27 -9.65
C ALA A 26 -20.20 35.40 -8.81
N ILE A 27 -20.53 36.65 -9.15
CA ILE A 27 -20.16 37.83 -8.36
C ILE A 27 -21.45 38.55 -7.96
N PRO A 28 -21.65 38.76 -6.64
CA PRO A 28 -20.81 38.40 -5.49
C PRO A 28 -20.82 36.89 -5.21
N LEU A 29 -19.70 36.37 -4.67
CA LEU A 29 -19.48 34.94 -4.38
C LEU A 29 -20.57 34.31 -3.51
N GLU A 30 -21.18 35.12 -2.64
CA GLU A 30 -22.18 34.71 -1.67
C GLU A 30 -23.55 34.34 -2.27
N GLN A 31 -23.79 34.76 -3.53
CA GLN A 31 -25.10 34.58 -4.21
C GLN A 31 -25.04 33.48 -5.29
N GLY A 32 -23.92 32.81 -5.44
CA GLY A 32 -23.76 31.84 -6.53
C GLY A 32 -22.89 30.64 -6.17
N PHE A 33 -22.58 29.90 -7.23
CA PHE A 33 -21.72 28.74 -7.13
C PHE A 33 -20.33 29.05 -7.67
N ILE A 34 -19.32 28.45 -7.02
CA ILE A 34 -17.99 28.30 -7.55
C ILE A 34 -17.97 26.95 -8.27
N SER A 35 -17.62 26.94 -9.53
CA SER A 35 -17.43 25.73 -10.32
C SER A 35 -15.98 25.64 -10.77
N LEU A 36 -15.41 24.44 -10.62
CA LEU A 36 -14.05 24.14 -11.08
C LEU A 36 -14.10 22.86 -11.91
N ARG A 37 -13.49 22.88 -13.08
CA ARG A 37 -13.31 21.72 -13.95
C ARG A 37 -11.83 21.50 -14.20
N TYR A 38 -11.32 20.34 -13.84
CA TYR A 38 -9.94 19.90 -14.11
C TYR A 38 -9.96 18.75 -15.10
N GLY A 39 -9.89 19.08 -16.37
CA GLY A 39 -10.09 18.11 -17.46
C GLY A 39 -11.38 17.30 -17.29
N ASN A 40 -11.27 15.99 -17.48
CA ASN A 40 -12.34 15.02 -17.21
C ASN A 40 -12.14 14.30 -15.86
N VAL A 41 -11.15 14.72 -15.06
CA VAL A 41 -10.77 14.05 -13.82
C VAL A 41 -11.63 14.51 -12.67
N LEU A 42 -11.83 15.84 -12.53
CA LEU A 42 -12.56 16.41 -11.40
C LEU A 42 -13.45 17.55 -11.84
N HIS A 43 -14.72 17.50 -11.45
CA HIS A 43 -15.66 18.60 -11.49
C HIS A 43 -16.06 18.95 -10.05
N MET A 44 -15.85 20.19 -9.66
CA MET A 44 -16.27 20.70 -8.36
C MET A 44 -17.39 21.71 -8.56
N ARG A 45 -18.40 21.63 -7.72
CA ARG A 45 -19.40 22.66 -7.54
C ARG A 45 -19.57 22.95 -6.06
N ALA A 46 -19.37 24.19 -5.65
CA ALA A 46 -19.42 24.58 -4.25
C ALA A 46 -20.16 25.90 -4.09
N ALA A 47 -20.75 26.09 -2.92
CA ALA A 47 -21.36 27.34 -2.50
C ALA A 47 -20.70 27.83 -1.20
N GLN A 48 -20.46 29.13 -1.14
CA GLN A 48 -19.96 29.81 0.05
C GLN A 48 -21.09 30.67 0.60
N LYS A 49 -21.54 30.40 1.81
CA LYS A 49 -22.50 31.24 2.51
C LYS A 49 -21.76 32.22 3.43
N PRO A 50 -22.31 33.43 3.66
CA PRO A 50 -21.73 34.36 4.64
C PRO A 50 -21.57 33.68 6.01
N ASN A 51 -20.39 33.82 6.60
CA ASN A 51 -20.08 33.27 7.93
C ASN A 51 -20.26 31.75 8.10
N ALA A 52 -20.28 30.99 7.00
CA ALA A 52 -20.38 29.54 7.03
C ALA A 52 -19.21 28.90 6.28
N SER A 53 -18.92 27.63 6.61
CA SER A 53 -17.97 26.82 5.84
C SER A 53 -18.52 26.55 4.43
N MET A 54 -17.62 26.45 3.45
CA MET A 54 -17.95 26.04 2.09
C MET A 54 -18.65 24.67 2.10
N ASN A 55 -19.73 24.53 1.35
CA ASN A 55 -20.34 23.25 1.06
C ASN A 55 -20.34 22.97 -0.44
N GLY A 56 -20.04 21.74 -0.82
CA GLY A 56 -19.85 21.42 -2.23
C GLY A 56 -19.68 19.94 -2.52
N ILE A 57 -19.68 19.64 -3.81
CA ILE A 57 -19.45 18.31 -4.33
C ILE A 57 -18.20 18.32 -5.22
N LEU A 58 -17.36 17.32 -5.03
CA LEU A 58 -16.21 16.98 -5.88
C LEU A 58 -16.55 15.69 -6.62
N GLN A 59 -16.92 15.80 -7.87
CA GLN A 59 -17.29 14.67 -8.71
C GLN A 59 -16.09 14.21 -9.51
N PHE A 60 -15.65 12.99 -9.32
CA PHE A 60 -14.62 12.36 -10.11
C PHE A 60 -15.22 11.53 -11.25
N GLY A 61 -14.66 11.68 -12.45
CA GLY A 61 -15.06 10.88 -13.62
C GLY A 61 -16.50 11.10 -14.07
N GLY A 62 -16.99 12.36 -14.08
CA GLY A 62 -18.35 12.70 -14.51
C GLY A 62 -18.69 14.16 -14.21
N GLU A 63 -19.93 14.55 -14.47
CA GLU A 63 -20.43 15.89 -14.17
C GLU A 63 -20.87 15.99 -12.69
N ALA A 64 -20.58 17.12 -12.06
CA ALA A 64 -20.99 17.38 -10.70
C ALA A 64 -22.53 17.49 -10.60
N GLY A 65 -23.10 16.77 -9.64
CA GLY A 65 -24.52 16.82 -9.34
C GLY A 65 -24.98 18.23 -8.91
N THR A 66 -26.28 18.49 -9.03
CA THR A 66 -26.88 19.79 -8.66
C THR A 66 -27.18 19.92 -7.16
N HIS A 67 -27.33 18.80 -6.45
CA HIS A 67 -27.61 18.78 -5.02
C HIS A 67 -26.31 18.81 -4.23
N LEU A 68 -26.09 19.89 -3.47
CA LEU A 68 -24.94 20.02 -2.58
C LEU A 68 -25.24 19.42 -1.21
N PRO A 69 -24.23 18.88 -0.52
CA PRO A 69 -24.39 18.42 0.86
C PRO A 69 -24.76 19.60 1.78
N ALA A 70 -25.46 19.29 2.87
CA ALA A 70 -25.89 20.30 3.84
C ALA A 70 -24.70 21.02 4.51
N LYS A 71 -23.58 20.33 4.70
CA LYS A 71 -22.34 20.85 5.29
C LYS A 71 -21.12 20.21 4.67
N GLY A 72 -20.06 21.02 4.46
CA GLY A 72 -18.75 20.57 4.01
C GLY A 72 -18.72 20.06 2.58
N LEU A 73 -17.66 19.35 2.23
CA LEU A 73 -17.42 18.82 0.90
C LEU A 73 -17.69 17.31 0.86
N LEU A 74 -18.40 16.87 -0.18
CA LEU A 74 -18.58 15.48 -0.55
C LEU A 74 -17.73 15.17 -1.78
N ALA A 75 -16.81 14.19 -1.69
CA ALA A 75 -16.12 13.64 -2.84
C ALA A 75 -16.79 12.34 -3.27
N THR A 76 -17.16 12.25 -4.55
CA THR A 76 -17.84 11.05 -5.09
C THR A 76 -17.43 10.76 -6.52
N GLY A 77 -17.73 9.55 -6.98
CA GLY A 77 -17.51 9.16 -8.37
C GLY A 77 -16.53 8.00 -8.56
N LYS A 78 -15.96 7.96 -9.78
CA LYS A 78 -15.07 6.88 -10.18
C LYS A 78 -13.73 7.44 -10.64
N VAL A 79 -12.64 6.77 -10.20
CA VAL A 79 -11.27 7.10 -10.59
C VAL A 79 -10.56 5.87 -11.13
N ALA A 80 -9.64 6.06 -12.07
CA ALA A 80 -8.83 4.96 -12.58
C ALA A 80 -7.83 4.47 -11.52
N VAL A 81 -7.14 5.42 -10.86
CA VAL A 81 -6.16 5.12 -9.82
C VAL A 81 -6.39 6.04 -8.63
N LEU A 82 -6.37 5.49 -7.43
CA LEU A 82 -6.42 6.23 -6.16
C LEU A 82 -5.22 5.85 -5.30
N ASP A 83 -4.41 6.82 -4.94
CA ASP A 83 -3.29 6.65 -4.01
C ASP A 83 -3.74 6.96 -2.58
N ALA A 84 -4.16 5.93 -1.86
CA ALA A 84 -4.65 6.10 -0.49
C ALA A 84 -3.53 6.53 0.48
N ALA A 85 -2.31 6.03 0.33
CA ALA A 85 -1.19 6.38 1.18
C ALA A 85 -0.78 7.85 0.97
N GLY A 86 -0.68 8.28 -0.29
CA GLY A 86 -0.41 9.68 -0.62
C GLY A 86 -1.47 10.64 -0.08
N TRP A 87 -2.75 10.27 -0.19
CA TRP A 87 -3.84 11.09 0.36
C TRP A 87 -3.86 11.12 1.89
N MET A 88 -3.52 10.03 2.57
CA MET A 88 -3.35 10.02 4.04
C MET A 88 -2.20 10.93 4.47
N ALA A 89 -1.06 10.86 3.78
CA ALA A 89 0.09 11.73 4.05
C ALA A 89 -0.24 13.21 3.82
N PHE A 90 -0.95 13.53 2.72
CA PHE A 90 -1.41 14.87 2.43
C PHE A 90 -2.38 15.41 3.49
N ALA A 91 -3.33 14.60 3.93
CA ALA A 91 -4.29 14.96 4.97
C ALA A 91 -3.62 15.17 6.35
N SER A 92 -2.57 14.41 6.66
CA SER A 92 -1.81 14.53 7.91
C SER A 92 -0.94 15.79 7.95
N GLY A 93 -0.61 16.39 6.80
CA GLY A 93 0.16 17.63 6.67
C GLY A 93 -0.59 18.93 7.02
N GLY A 94 -1.86 18.86 7.36
CA GLY A 94 -2.63 19.95 8.03
C GLY A 94 -3.33 20.95 7.11
N GLU A 95 -3.04 21.05 5.82
CA GLU A 95 -3.59 22.13 4.98
C GLU A 95 -4.70 21.70 3.98
N GLY A 96 -4.89 20.41 3.75
CA GLY A 96 -5.69 19.97 2.59
C GLY A 96 -7.09 19.41 2.86
N ALA A 97 -7.39 18.93 4.06
CA ALA A 97 -8.58 18.10 4.29
C ALA A 97 -9.65 18.71 5.22
N SER A 98 -9.47 19.95 5.68
CA SER A 98 -10.34 20.52 6.71
C SER A 98 -11.82 20.70 6.30
N GLY A 99 -12.11 20.73 5.00
CA GLY A 99 -13.48 20.88 4.47
C GLY A 99 -14.13 19.57 4.01
N LEU A 100 -13.37 18.49 3.83
CA LEU A 100 -13.89 17.23 3.32
C LEU A 100 -14.58 16.44 4.44
N ASN A 101 -15.90 16.23 4.30
CA ASN A 101 -16.72 15.58 5.32
C ASN A 101 -17.05 14.14 4.97
N GLU A 102 -17.21 13.86 3.70
CA GLU A 102 -17.64 12.56 3.21
C GLU A 102 -16.92 12.23 1.90
N VAL A 103 -16.54 10.98 1.72
CA VAL A 103 -15.97 10.45 0.48
C VAL A 103 -16.67 9.15 0.13
N ASN A 104 -17.12 9.03 -1.12
CA ASN A 104 -17.69 7.82 -1.69
C ASN A 104 -17.10 7.60 -3.08
N LEU A 105 -15.95 6.94 -3.15
CA LEU A 105 -15.21 6.74 -4.40
C LEU A 105 -15.15 5.26 -4.78
N SER A 106 -15.22 5.01 -6.08
CA SER A 106 -14.83 3.73 -6.67
C SER A 106 -13.52 3.94 -7.44
N ALA A 107 -12.56 3.06 -7.24
CA ALA A 107 -11.27 3.07 -7.94
C ALA A 107 -11.11 1.78 -8.73
N ASP A 108 -10.70 1.87 -10.02
CA ASP A 108 -10.33 0.67 -10.76
C ASP A 108 -9.07 0.06 -10.15
N LYS A 109 -8.16 0.90 -9.64
CA LYS A 109 -6.97 0.50 -8.90
C LYS A 109 -6.75 1.40 -7.68
N LEU A 110 -6.74 0.80 -6.49
CA LEU A 110 -6.35 1.44 -5.24
C LEU A 110 -4.90 1.10 -4.94
N ILE A 111 -4.06 2.11 -4.69
CA ILE A 111 -2.71 1.90 -4.16
C ILE A 111 -2.76 2.09 -2.63
N PHE A 112 -2.47 1.03 -1.90
CA PHE A 112 -2.43 1.02 -0.44
C PHE A 112 -1.20 0.25 0.05
N LEU A 113 -0.37 0.84 0.89
CA LEU A 113 0.93 0.29 1.33
C LEU A 113 1.83 -0.13 0.15
N ASP A 114 1.92 0.70 -0.89
CA ASP A 114 2.63 0.46 -2.16
C ASP A 114 2.15 -0.78 -2.95
N GLN A 115 0.98 -1.33 -2.59
CA GLN A 115 0.37 -2.47 -3.26
C GLN A 115 -0.89 -2.05 -4.03
N PRO A 116 -1.08 -2.55 -5.25
CA PRO A 116 -2.29 -2.30 -6.02
C PRO A 116 -3.40 -3.30 -5.64
N PHE A 117 -4.61 -2.78 -5.47
CA PHE A 117 -5.85 -3.53 -5.26
C PHE A 117 -6.87 -3.11 -6.31
N ASP A 118 -7.41 -4.08 -7.04
CA ASP A 118 -8.36 -3.80 -8.11
C ASP A 118 -9.79 -3.64 -7.59
N SER A 119 -10.62 -2.90 -8.35
CA SER A 119 -12.06 -2.77 -8.14
C SER A 119 -12.45 -2.39 -6.72
N SER A 120 -11.81 -1.37 -6.18
CA SER A 120 -11.99 -0.95 -4.79
C SER A 120 -13.04 0.13 -4.64
N LYS A 121 -13.83 0.06 -3.57
CA LYS A 121 -14.76 1.10 -3.11
C LYS A 121 -14.26 1.65 -1.78
N LEU A 122 -14.26 2.96 -1.66
CA LEU A 122 -13.86 3.67 -0.46
C LEU A 122 -14.99 4.56 0.01
N SER A 123 -15.34 4.47 1.27
CA SER A 123 -16.19 5.45 1.93
C SER A 123 -15.48 6.01 3.17
N LEU A 124 -15.51 7.33 3.29
CA LEU A 124 -14.89 8.03 4.40
C LEU A 124 -15.95 8.88 5.09
N ASN A 125 -16.03 8.77 6.40
CA ASN A 125 -16.96 9.52 7.23
C ASN A 125 -16.22 10.13 8.43
N LYS A 126 -16.53 11.39 8.75
CA LYS A 126 -16.06 12.00 9.99
C LYS A 126 -16.77 11.39 11.19
N THR A 127 -16.01 11.15 12.24
CA THR A 127 -16.47 10.69 13.55
C THR A 127 -16.16 11.77 14.60
N VAL A 128 -16.64 11.60 15.84
CA VAL A 128 -16.37 12.53 16.93
C VAL A 128 -14.86 12.61 17.25
N THR A 129 -14.14 11.51 17.09
CA THR A 129 -12.73 11.37 17.47
C THR A 129 -11.76 11.41 16.28
N GLY A 130 -12.27 11.52 15.05
CA GLY A 130 -11.42 11.53 13.86
C GLY A 130 -12.18 11.23 12.58
N THR A 131 -11.59 10.42 11.75
CA THR A 131 -12.12 10.03 10.44
C THR A 131 -12.06 8.52 10.29
N ARG A 132 -13.15 7.91 9.85
CA ARG A 132 -13.21 6.48 9.52
C ARG A 132 -13.26 6.28 8.01
N LEU A 133 -12.32 5.52 7.51
CA LEU A 133 -12.27 5.03 6.13
C LEU A 133 -12.67 3.56 6.10
N GLN A 134 -13.62 3.21 5.25
CA GLN A 134 -13.97 1.83 4.91
C GLN A 134 -13.44 1.53 3.51
N ILE A 135 -12.83 0.37 3.36
CA ILE A 135 -12.25 -0.10 2.10
C ILE A 135 -12.87 -1.46 1.80
N ASN A 136 -13.35 -1.63 0.57
CA ASN A 136 -13.87 -2.91 0.07
C ASN A 136 -13.42 -3.06 -1.37
N GLY A 137 -12.61 -4.07 -1.67
CA GLY A 137 -12.05 -4.30 -2.99
C GLY A 137 -11.54 -5.74 -3.17
N THR A 138 -11.07 -6.03 -4.36
CA THR A 138 -10.48 -7.34 -4.65
C THR A 138 -9.18 -7.50 -3.85
N GLY A 139 -9.19 -8.39 -2.88
CA GLY A 139 -8.02 -8.66 -2.02
C GLY A 139 -7.83 -7.70 -0.86
N ILE A 140 -8.74 -6.74 -0.64
CA ILE A 140 -8.69 -5.84 0.52
C ILE A 140 -10.09 -5.57 1.06
N GLU A 141 -10.28 -5.78 2.36
CA GLU A 141 -11.51 -5.42 3.05
C GLU A 141 -11.20 -5.03 4.49
N GLY A 142 -11.65 -3.86 4.91
CA GLY A 142 -11.41 -3.39 6.27
C GLY A 142 -11.81 -1.96 6.55
N THR A 143 -11.44 -1.52 7.74
CA THR A 143 -11.66 -0.15 8.22
C THR A 143 -10.36 0.44 8.72
N VAL A 144 -10.17 1.74 8.49
CA VAL A 144 -9.05 2.52 8.99
C VAL A 144 -9.58 3.73 9.75
N ASP A 145 -9.29 3.80 11.02
CA ASP A 145 -9.62 4.92 11.91
C ASP A 145 -8.40 5.85 12.03
N ILE A 146 -8.55 7.08 11.57
CA ILE A 146 -7.54 8.13 11.62
C ILE A 146 -7.95 9.12 12.69
N ALA A 147 -7.19 9.23 13.77
CA ALA A 147 -7.49 10.13 14.86
C ALA A 147 -7.33 11.60 14.44
N SER A 148 -8.15 12.50 15.02
CA SER A 148 -8.01 13.96 14.80
C SER A 148 -6.70 14.51 15.35
N ASP A 149 -6.15 13.90 16.41
CA ASP A 149 -4.81 14.18 16.91
C ASP A 149 -3.83 13.21 16.25
N ALA A 150 -2.90 13.74 15.47
CA ALA A 150 -1.89 12.95 14.75
C ALA A 150 -1.02 12.08 15.69
N LYS A 151 -0.89 12.44 16.97
CA LYS A 151 -0.17 11.64 17.98
C LYS A 151 -0.84 10.28 18.24
N ASN A 152 -2.14 10.18 18.04
CA ASN A 152 -2.89 8.93 18.24
C ASN A 152 -2.82 7.97 17.05
N GLY A 153 -2.11 8.34 15.98
CA GLY A 153 -1.81 7.48 14.85
C GLY A 153 -3.04 6.98 14.08
N VAL A 154 -2.84 5.86 13.39
CA VAL A 154 -3.85 5.23 12.53
C VAL A 154 -4.10 3.80 12.97
N VAL A 155 -5.35 3.44 13.17
CA VAL A 155 -5.78 2.09 13.55
C VAL A 155 -6.50 1.43 12.39
N GLY A 156 -5.98 0.32 11.87
CA GLY A 156 -6.59 -0.47 10.80
C GLY A 156 -7.07 -1.83 11.28
N ARG A 157 -8.25 -2.24 10.85
CA ARG A 157 -8.80 -3.57 11.06
C ARG A 157 -9.25 -4.13 9.73
N PHE A 158 -8.58 -5.19 9.29
CA PHE A 158 -8.82 -5.81 7.99
C PHE A 158 -9.32 -7.24 8.18
N SER A 159 -10.47 -7.56 7.58
CA SER A 159 -10.92 -8.95 7.45
C SER A 159 -10.07 -9.70 6.43
N MET A 160 -9.57 -8.98 5.41
CA MET A 160 -8.76 -9.52 4.32
C MET A 160 -7.76 -8.49 3.82
N LEU A 161 -6.51 -8.92 3.64
CA LEU A 161 -5.46 -8.15 2.98
C LEU A 161 -4.55 -9.10 2.18
N HIS A 162 -4.79 -9.18 0.87
CA HIS A 162 -4.06 -10.04 -0.04
C HIS A 162 -3.14 -9.19 -0.92
N MET A 163 -1.88 -9.14 -0.56
CA MET A 163 -0.85 -8.36 -1.24
C MET A 163 -0.24 -9.18 -2.39
N GLN A 164 0.15 -8.52 -3.44
CA GLN A 164 0.93 -9.18 -4.50
C GLN A 164 2.32 -9.54 -3.93
N GLY A 165 2.79 -10.74 -4.22
CA GLY A 165 4.18 -11.12 -3.92
C GLY A 165 5.13 -10.31 -4.79
N ALA A 166 6.39 -10.19 -4.36
CA ALA A 166 7.46 -9.68 -5.23
C ALA A 166 7.42 -10.47 -6.54
N ALA A 167 7.34 -9.78 -7.69
CA ALA A 167 7.35 -10.42 -8.98
C ALA A 167 8.62 -11.26 -9.10
N SER A 168 8.48 -12.58 -9.05
CA SER A 168 9.55 -13.47 -9.43
C SER A 168 9.80 -13.18 -10.91
N THR A 169 10.92 -12.53 -11.22
CA THR A 169 11.42 -12.47 -12.60
C THR A 169 11.85 -13.87 -12.98
N THR A 170 10.89 -14.73 -13.30
CA THR A 170 11.15 -15.91 -14.10
C THR A 170 11.58 -15.40 -15.47
N ALA A 171 12.88 -15.38 -15.70
CA ALA A 171 13.45 -15.25 -17.01
C ALA A 171 12.95 -16.46 -17.83
N THR A 172 11.82 -16.30 -18.46
CA THR A 172 11.38 -17.20 -19.51
C THR A 172 12.31 -16.94 -20.69
N SER A 173 13.26 -17.85 -20.88
CA SER A 173 14.03 -17.93 -22.12
C SER A 173 13.09 -18.26 -23.26
N ALA A 174 12.56 -17.25 -23.92
CA ALA A 174 11.88 -17.35 -25.19
C ALA A 174 12.63 -16.49 -26.19
N SER A 175 13.07 -17.14 -27.27
CA SER A 175 13.76 -16.59 -28.43
C SER A 175 13.06 -15.38 -29.06
N PRO A 176 13.82 -14.53 -29.79
CA PRO A 176 13.37 -13.22 -30.22
C PRO A 176 12.61 -13.31 -31.55
N SER A 177 11.43 -12.71 -31.60
CA SER A 177 10.95 -11.97 -32.78
C SER A 177 9.51 -11.50 -32.55
N ILE A 178 9.32 -10.18 -32.39
CA ILE A 178 8.20 -9.38 -32.93
C ILE A 178 8.48 -7.90 -32.53
N PRO A 179 8.11 -6.89 -33.38
CA PRO A 179 8.64 -5.55 -33.33
C PRO A 179 8.11 -4.71 -32.16
N ALA A 180 8.99 -3.84 -31.68
CA ALA A 180 8.75 -2.89 -30.60
C ALA A 180 7.53 -2.02 -30.84
N ALA A 181 6.45 -2.28 -30.09
CA ALA A 181 5.45 -1.29 -29.77
C ALA A 181 5.78 -0.77 -28.35
N ALA A 182 5.95 0.53 -28.28
CA ALA A 182 6.19 1.39 -27.10
C ALA A 182 6.30 0.67 -25.75
N VAL A 183 7.53 0.45 -25.33
CA VAL A 183 7.86 0.12 -23.93
C VAL A 183 7.42 1.32 -23.10
N ASP A 184 6.38 1.14 -22.32
CA ASP A 184 5.95 2.09 -21.29
C ASP A 184 7.17 2.37 -20.40
N ALA A 185 7.69 3.58 -20.45
CA ALA A 185 8.88 3.97 -19.67
C ALA A 185 8.61 3.66 -18.19
N PRO A 186 9.61 3.20 -17.43
CA PRO A 186 9.42 2.92 -16.01
C PRO A 186 8.82 4.15 -15.36
N ARG A 187 7.59 4.03 -14.82
CA ARG A 187 6.95 5.12 -14.09
C ARG A 187 7.88 5.48 -12.95
N PRO A 188 8.16 6.78 -12.72
CA PRO A 188 8.91 7.16 -11.54
C PRO A 188 8.13 6.62 -10.33
N VAL A 189 8.71 5.66 -9.63
CA VAL A 189 8.22 5.21 -8.33
C VAL A 189 8.35 6.44 -7.46
N VAL A 190 7.22 7.05 -7.09
CA VAL A 190 7.21 8.11 -6.09
C VAL A 190 7.62 7.43 -4.80
N GLU A 191 8.89 7.62 -4.43
CA GLU A 191 9.42 7.02 -3.21
C GLU A 191 8.68 7.62 -2.02
N THR A 192 7.90 6.79 -1.33
CA THR A 192 7.13 7.20 -0.17
C THR A 192 8.07 7.63 0.95
N ASP A 193 7.88 8.83 1.49
CA ASP A 193 8.68 9.36 2.60
C ASP A 193 8.25 8.71 3.93
N PRO A 194 9.04 7.79 4.51
CA PRO A 194 8.64 7.07 5.72
C PRO A 194 8.49 7.98 6.95
N SER A 195 9.12 9.17 6.97
CA SER A 195 8.99 10.12 8.08
C SER A 195 7.62 10.80 8.15
N LYS A 196 6.85 10.74 7.05
CA LYS A 196 5.50 11.31 6.96
C LYS A 196 4.41 10.29 7.27
N ILE A 197 4.76 9.01 7.41
CA ILE A 197 3.79 7.97 7.75
C ILE A 197 3.53 8.04 9.25
N PRO A 198 2.27 8.22 9.70
CA PRO A 198 1.93 8.22 11.12
C PRO A 198 2.18 6.84 11.74
N SER A 199 2.19 6.77 13.06
CA SER A 199 2.21 5.49 13.78
C SER A 199 0.99 4.64 13.39
N LEU A 200 1.20 3.34 13.13
CA LEU A 200 0.18 2.42 12.64
C LEU A 200 -0.05 1.31 13.66
N TRP A 201 -1.32 0.93 13.84
CA TRP A 201 -1.75 -0.28 14.56
C TRP A 201 -2.72 -1.03 13.67
N PHE A 202 -2.23 -2.07 13.00
CA PHE A 202 -3.04 -2.87 12.08
C PHE A 202 -3.24 -4.28 12.61
N SER A 203 -4.49 -4.74 12.57
CA SER A 203 -4.91 -6.10 12.82
C SER A 203 -5.57 -6.66 11.58
N ILE A 204 -5.12 -7.82 11.12
CA ILE A 204 -5.53 -8.45 9.87
C ILE A 204 -5.90 -9.89 10.16
N GLU A 205 -7.10 -10.32 9.75
CA GLU A 205 -7.57 -11.70 9.98
C GLU A 205 -7.07 -12.69 8.93
N ASP A 206 -7.00 -12.28 7.66
CA ASP A 206 -6.48 -13.08 6.54
C ASP A 206 -5.46 -12.27 5.73
N LEU A 207 -4.19 -12.37 6.12
CA LEU A 207 -3.07 -11.79 5.37
C LEU A 207 -2.52 -12.82 4.40
N ARG A 208 -2.36 -12.40 3.13
CA ARG A 208 -1.65 -13.17 2.10
C ARG A 208 -0.64 -12.30 1.38
N VAL A 209 0.47 -12.90 0.97
CA VAL A 209 1.48 -12.26 0.14
C VAL A 209 1.84 -13.21 -1.00
N GLY A 210 1.42 -12.88 -2.22
CA GLY A 210 1.48 -13.79 -3.34
C GLY A 210 0.68 -15.08 -3.06
N ALA A 211 1.31 -16.23 -3.22
CA ALA A 211 0.72 -17.53 -2.91
C ALA A 211 0.77 -17.89 -1.41
N SER A 212 1.50 -17.12 -0.59
CA SER A 212 1.76 -17.44 0.82
C SER A 212 0.60 -17.02 1.73
N LEU A 213 0.00 -17.98 2.43
CA LEU A 213 -1.06 -17.78 3.41
C LEU A 213 -0.42 -17.45 4.78
N LEU A 214 -0.26 -16.17 5.10
CA LEU A 214 0.35 -15.72 6.35
C LEU A 214 -0.60 -15.79 7.55
N GLY A 215 -1.92 -15.86 7.30
CA GLY A 215 -2.96 -15.99 8.34
C GLY A 215 -3.22 -14.69 9.07
N LYS A 216 -3.47 -14.77 10.39
CA LYS A 216 -3.67 -13.57 11.21
C LYS A 216 -2.37 -12.79 11.35
N ALA A 217 -2.46 -11.45 11.28
CA ALA A 217 -1.31 -10.58 11.43
C ALA A 217 -1.62 -9.34 12.27
N ASP A 218 -0.62 -8.92 13.04
CA ASP A 218 -0.61 -7.67 13.78
C ASP A 218 0.64 -6.87 13.43
N LEU A 219 0.46 -5.61 13.07
CA LEU A 219 1.52 -4.65 12.80
C LEU A 219 1.40 -3.47 13.75
N GLN A 220 2.49 -3.12 14.41
CA GLN A 220 2.61 -1.93 15.21
C GLN A 220 3.86 -1.17 14.80
N THR A 221 3.70 0.13 14.51
CA THR A 221 4.80 1.01 14.13
C THR A 221 4.78 2.30 14.93
N THR A 222 5.95 2.93 15.03
CA THR A 222 6.12 4.26 15.62
C THR A 222 6.77 5.18 14.60
N GLN A 223 6.16 6.33 14.36
CA GLN A 223 6.75 7.38 13.52
C GLN A 223 8.01 7.94 14.18
N MET A 224 9.05 8.16 13.37
CA MET A 224 10.32 8.79 13.77
C MET A 224 10.60 10.03 12.93
N GLY A 225 11.47 10.92 13.39
CA GLY A 225 11.84 12.13 12.66
C GLY A 225 12.47 11.87 11.27
N ASN A 226 13.14 10.74 11.09
CA ASN A 226 13.77 10.35 9.84
C ASN A 226 13.12 9.11 9.19
N GLY A 227 11.97 8.62 9.72
CA GLY A 227 11.35 7.43 9.16
C GLY A 227 10.29 6.82 10.06
N MET A 228 10.20 5.51 10.02
CA MET A 228 9.25 4.70 10.78
C MET A 228 9.96 3.50 11.40
N ARG A 229 9.72 3.24 12.68
CA ARG A 229 10.14 2.00 13.34
C ARG A 229 9.00 0.99 13.32
N ILE A 230 9.31 -0.23 12.95
CA ILE A 230 8.44 -1.39 13.06
C ILE A 230 8.71 -2.00 14.44
N ASP A 231 7.85 -1.65 15.41
CA ASP A 231 7.99 -2.14 16.78
C ASP A 231 7.68 -3.63 16.86
N ARG A 232 6.69 -4.06 16.09
CA ARG A 232 6.22 -5.44 16.05
C ARG A 232 5.47 -5.73 14.76
N PHE A 233 5.84 -6.80 14.09
CA PHE A 233 5.05 -7.45 13.06
C PHE A 233 4.98 -8.94 13.40
N VAL A 234 3.80 -9.47 13.61
CA VAL A 234 3.59 -10.88 13.97
C VAL A 234 2.57 -11.46 13.04
N THR A 235 2.88 -12.64 12.48
CA THR A 235 1.88 -13.42 11.77
C THR A 235 1.74 -14.80 12.42
N LYS A 236 0.55 -15.36 12.34
CA LYS A 236 0.26 -16.71 12.82
C LYS A 236 -0.66 -17.40 11.82
N SER A 237 -0.09 -18.35 11.09
CA SER A 237 -0.84 -19.28 10.25
C SER A 237 -1.04 -20.63 10.95
N LYS A 238 -1.67 -21.58 10.26
CA LYS A 238 -1.78 -22.97 10.75
C LYS A 238 -0.46 -23.73 10.72
N THR A 239 0.49 -23.31 9.91
CA THR A 239 1.70 -24.05 9.62
C THR A 239 2.97 -23.36 10.10
N PHE A 240 2.95 -22.03 10.29
CA PHE A 240 4.12 -21.28 10.73
C PHE A 240 3.73 -19.98 11.44
N SER A 241 4.70 -19.37 12.09
CA SER A 241 4.62 -18.02 12.65
C SER A 241 5.85 -17.19 12.26
N ILE A 242 5.65 -15.89 12.09
CA ILE A 242 6.69 -14.90 11.83
C ILE A 242 6.61 -13.84 12.91
N ASN A 243 7.78 -13.44 13.45
CA ASN A 243 7.93 -12.25 14.25
C ASN A 243 8.99 -11.37 13.57
N ALA A 244 8.68 -10.10 13.34
CA ALA A 244 9.64 -9.16 12.79
C ALA A 244 9.59 -7.82 13.52
N SER A 245 10.73 -7.13 13.52
CA SER A 245 10.90 -5.77 14.00
C SER A 245 12.02 -5.09 13.21
N GLY A 246 12.08 -3.75 13.26
CA GLY A 246 13.11 -3.04 12.52
C GLY A 246 12.76 -1.58 12.27
N ASP A 247 13.25 -1.04 11.17
CA ASP A 247 12.95 0.32 10.77
C ASP A 247 12.97 0.51 9.25
N TRP A 248 12.34 1.57 8.81
CA TRP A 248 12.41 2.09 7.46
C TRP A 248 12.72 3.58 7.54
N VAL A 249 13.91 3.97 7.12
CA VAL A 249 14.44 5.30 7.37
C VAL A 249 14.97 5.97 6.10
N LYS A 250 14.97 7.30 6.12
CA LYS A 250 15.65 8.12 5.11
C LYS A 250 17.15 8.05 5.31
N VAL A 251 17.86 7.89 4.21
CA VAL A 251 19.31 7.96 4.12
C VAL A 251 19.71 8.95 3.03
N SER A 252 20.98 9.29 2.91
CA SER A 252 21.47 10.27 1.90
C SER A 252 21.11 9.89 0.45
N ALA A 253 20.97 8.60 0.15
CA ALA A 253 20.69 8.06 -1.18
C ALA A 253 19.28 7.42 -1.27
N GLY A 254 18.24 8.06 -0.70
CA GLY A 254 16.87 7.53 -0.74
C GLY A 254 16.39 7.01 0.61
N THR A 255 15.79 5.81 0.63
CA THR A 255 15.35 5.16 1.87
C THR A 255 16.02 3.80 2.05
N ARG A 256 16.02 3.29 3.27
CA ARG A 256 16.58 1.99 3.63
C ARG A 256 15.70 1.31 4.66
N SER A 257 15.47 0.01 4.45
CA SER A 257 14.82 -0.87 5.42
C SER A 257 15.85 -1.75 6.11
N ASN A 258 15.71 -1.89 7.42
CA ASN A 258 16.46 -2.82 8.25
C ASN A 258 15.46 -3.69 9.00
N LEU A 259 15.53 -5.00 8.88
CA LEU A 259 14.61 -5.93 9.52
C LEU A 259 15.33 -7.06 10.23
N LYS A 260 14.88 -7.32 11.45
CA LYS A 260 15.10 -8.57 12.17
C LYS A 260 13.85 -9.41 12.06
N LEU A 261 14.00 -10.65 11.60
CA LEU A 261 12.88 -11.57 11.39
C LEU A 261 13.22 -12.92 12.02
N ASP A 262 12.30 -13.44 12.82
CA ASP A 262 12.31 -14.80 13.34
C ASP A 262 11.09 -15.54 12.79
N PHE A 263 11.34 -16.65 12.13
CA PHE A 263 10.34 -17.53 11.54
C PHE A 263 10.42 -18.91 12.19
N THR A 264 9.28 -19.50 12.48
CA THR A 264 9.21 -20.87 13.01
C THR A 264 8.10 -21.66 12.34
N THR A 265 8.36 -22.93 12.05
CA THR A 265 7.35 -23.88 11.58
C THR A 265 7.57 -25.24 12.24
N ASP A 266 6.48 -25.94 12.56
CA ASP A 266 6.54 -27.32 13.05
C ASP A 266 6.65 -28.35 11.92
N SER A 267 6.42 -27.94 10.69
CA SER A 267 6.56 -28.78 9.49
C SER A 267 6.92 -27.95 8.27
N LEU A 268 8.19 -28.02 7.91
CA LEU A 268 8.73 -27.38 6.71
C LEU A 268 7.95 -27.82 5.45
N GLY A 269 7.61 -29.09 5.35
CA GLY A 269 6.83 -29.62 4.25
C GLY A 269 5.47 -28.95 4.10
N LYS A 270 4.65 -28.91 5.16
CA LYS A 270 3.34 -28.24 5.14
C LYS A 270 3.46 -26.74 4.84
N MET A 271 4.51 -26.11 5.31
CA MET A 271 4.78 -24.70 5.01
C MET A 271 5.10 -24.51 3.52
N MET A 272 6.00 -25.33 2.97
CA MET A 272 6.35 -25.28 1.55
C MET A 272 5.14 -25.55 0.66
N ASP A 273 4.30 -26.53 1.03
CA ASP A 273 3.03 -26.79 0.35
C ASP A 273 2.12 -25.55 0.36
N ALA A 274 2.00 -24.86 1.50
CA ALA A 274 1.21 -23.63 1.64
C ALA A 274 1.78 -22.44 0.85
N MET A 275 3.07 -22.48 0.52
CA MET A 275 3.76 -21.50 -0.33
C MET A 275 3.77 -21.89 -1.82
N GLY A 276 3.15 -23.02 -2.19
CA GLY A 276 3.04 -23.51 -3.56
C GLY A 276 4.15 -24.48 -4.00
N PHE A 277 5.06 -24.89 -3.08
CA PHE A 277 6.11 -25.87 -3.33
C PHE A 277 5.67 -27.26 -2.84
N VAL A 278 4.66 -27.83 -3.48
CA VAL A 278 3.99 -29.05 -3.04
C VAL A 278 4.90 -30.28 -3.16
N GLY A 279 4.96 -31.08 -2.10
CA GLY A 279 5.58 -32.41 -2.11
C GLY A 279 7.10 -32.46 -2.11
N MET A 280 7.81 -31.34 -1.84
CA MET A 280 9.27 -31.32 -1.85
C MET A 280 9.92 -31.82 -0.55
N VAL A 281 9.29 -31.57 0.59
CA VAL A 281 9.81 -31.90 1.91
C VAL A 281 8.71 -32.51 2.78
N GLN A 282 9.05 -33.52 3.57
CA GLN A 282 8.15 -34.12 4.54
C GLN A 282 8.66 -33.83 5.95
N ASN A 283 7.76 -33.26 6.80
CA ASN A 283 8.05 -32.87 8.19
C ASN A 283 9.15 -31.77 8.29
N GLY A 284 10.00 -31.83 9.29
CA GLY A 284 11.08 -30.87 9.53
C GLY A 284 10.64 -29.64 10.31
N LYS A 285 10.84 -29.66 11.64
CA LYS A 285 10.71 -28.46 12.47
C LYS A 285 11.82 -27.48 12.09
N THR A 286 11.43 -26.25 11.70
CA THR A 286 12.42 -25.30 11.19
C THR A 286 12.32 -23.98 11.94
N LYS A 287 13.47 -23.40 12.24
CA LYS A 287 13.63 -22.03 12.73
C LYS A 287 14.55 -21.28 11.79
N VAL A 288 14.13 -20.07 11.43
CA VAL A 288 14.93 -19.14 10.62
C VAL A 288 15.05 -17.85 11.39
N SER A 289 16.26 -17.36 11.53
CA SER A 289 16.53 -16.01 12.06
C SER A 289 17.29 -15.22 11.02
N MET A 290 16.79 -14.04 10.69
CA MET A 290 17.38 -13.16 9.70
C MET A 290 17.56 -11.76 10.27
N ASN A 291 18.73 -11.17 10.05
CA ASN A 291 18.93 -9.72 10.18
C ASN A 291 19.37 -9.22 8.83
N ALA A 292 18.57 -8.37 8.21
CA ALA A 292 18.83 -7.95 6.85
C ALA A 292 18.48 -6.49 6.62
N SER A 293 19.15 -5.89 5.66
CA SER A 293 18.89 -4.54 5.19
C SER A 293 18.88 -4.46 3.67
N TRP A 294 18.11 -3.53 3.12
CA TRP A 294 18.03 -3.29 1.67
C TRP A 294 17.63 -1.85 1.37
N PRO A 295 17.97 -1.31 0.19
CA PRO A 295 17.49 -0.01 -0.27
C PRO A 295 15.98 -0.05 -0.52
N GLY A 296 15.28 1.05 -0.19
CA GLY A 296 13.84 1.19 -0.43
C GLY A 296 12.94 0.81 0.75
N SER A 297 11.65 0.68 0.46
CA SER A 297 10.61 0.32 1.44
C SER A 297 10.70 -1.15 1.89
N PRO A 298 10.03 -1.53 3.01
CA PRO A 298 9.97 -2.92 3.44
C PRO A 298 9.48 -3.88 2.35
N GLY A 299 8.57 -3.42 1.47
CA GLY A 299 8.06 -4.20 0.33
C GLY A 299 9.03 -4.34 -0.85
N ALA A 300 10.12 -3.57 -0.88
CA ALA A 300 11.13 -3.61 -1.95
C ALA A 300 12.20 -4.71 -1.76
N MET A 301 12.03 -5.57 -0.76
CA MET A 301 12.94 -6.67 -0.48
C MET A 301 13.05 -7.63 -1.68
N SER A 302 14.29 -7.90 -2.11
CA SER A 302 14.59 -8.93 -3.10
C SER A 302 15.95 -9.57 -2.77
N LEU A 303 16.14 -10.82 -3.19
CA LEU A 303 17.43 -11.52 -2.95
C LEU A 303 18.63 -10.80 -3.58
N ALA A 304 18.38 -10.01 -4.63
CA ALA A 304 19.45 -9.29 -5.33
C ALA A 304 19.96 -8.05 -4.57
N ASN A 305 19.16 -7.49 -3.66
CA ASN A 305 19.48 -6.26 -2.93
C ASN A 305 19.58 -6.45 -1.41
N LEU A 306 19.46 -7.68 -0.95
CA LEU A 306 19.51 -8.05 0.46
C LEU A 306 20.96 -8.11 0.95
N ASP A 307 21.24 -7.42 2.05
CA ASP A 307 22.51 -7.49 2.78
C ASP A 307 22.22 -7.89 4.23
N GLY A 308 22.92 -8.92 4.72
CA GLY A 308 22.69 -9.36 6.10
C GLY A 308 23.10 -10.81 6.39
N ASN A 309 22.56 -11.31 7.50
CA ASN A 309 22.85 -12.66 8.00
C ASN A 309 21.56 -13.48 8.08
N LEU A 310 21.63 -14.70 7.58
CA LEU A 310 20.56 -15.69 7.66
C LEU A 310 21.06 -16.94 8.40
N LYS A 311 20.35 -17.32 9.46
CA LYS A 311 20.55 -18.56 10.17
C LYS A 311 19.34 -19.46 9.98
N VAL A 312 19.56 -20.68 9.51
CA VAL A 312 18.51 -21.68 9.30
C VAL A 312 18.84 -22.91 10.15
N GLU A 313 17.90 -23.31 11.01
CA GLU A 313 17.99 -24.53 11.80
C GLU A 313 16.85 -25.45 11.37
N VAL A 314 17.17 -26.60 10.79
CA VAL A 314 16.21 -27.62 10.36
C VAL A 314 16.38 -28.84 11.25
N GLY A 315 15.29 -29.23 11.95
CA GLY A 315 15.23 -30.47 12.69
C GLY A 315 15.01 -31.68 11.76
N GLU A 316 14.69 -32.83 12.37
CA GLU A 316 14.46 -34.07 11.63
C GLU A 316 13.35 -33.90 10.56
N GLY A 317 13.72 -34.11 9.31
CA GLY A 317 12.84 -34.05 8.14
C GLY A 317 13.33 -35.00 7.04
N ARG A 318 12.47 -35.26 6.04
CA ARG A 318 12.79 -36.11 4.91
C ARG A 318 12.57 -35.34 3.63
N LEU A 319 13.61 -35.25 2.79
CA LEU A 319 13.48 -34.80 1.41
C LEU A 319 12.79 -35.93 0.62
N LEU A 320 11.70 -35.57 -0.03
CA LEU A 320 11.02 -36.48 -0.96
C LEU A 320 11.70 -36.37 -2.31
N ASP A 321 11.63 -37.45 -3.11
CA ASP A 321 12.26 -37.48 -4.45
C ASP A 321 11.74 -36.31 -5.30
N VAL A 322 12.67 -35.49 -5.79
CA VAL A 322 12.37 -34.28 -6.54
C VAL A 322 12.89 -34.49 -7.95
N GLU A 323 12.00 -34.38 -8.93
CA GLU A 323 12.40 -34.39 -10.34
C GLU A 323 13.48 -33.32 -10.65
N PRO A 324 14.48 -33.62 -11.50
CA PRO A 324 15.71 -32.81 -11.65
C PRO A 324 15.57 -31.44 -12.31
N GLY A 325 14.39 -30.83 -12.33
CA GLY A 325 14.16 -29.54 -13.01
C GLY A 325 14.05 -28.30 -12.09
N GLY A 326 13.55 -28.46 -10.87
CA GLY A 326 13.26 -27.34 -9.96
C GLY A 326 14.15 -27.29 -8.70
N SER A 327 14.74 -28.41 -8.34
CA SER A 327 15.44 -28.64 -7.05
C SER A 327 16.85 -28.09 -6.96
N GLY A 328 17.56 -27.93 -8.07
CA GLY A 328 18.94 -27.44 -8.05
C GLY A 328 19.14 -26.05 -7.44
N ARG A 329 18.08 -25.24 -7.42
CA ARG A 329 18.13 -23.88 -6.83
C ARG A 329 17.94 -23.89 -5.31
N ILE A 330 17.19 -24.84 -4.77
CA ILE A 330 16.94 -24.96 -3.32
C ILE A 330 18.11 -25.68 -2.63
N LEU A 331 18.68 -26.70 -3.27
CA LEU A 331 19.87 -27.38 -2.75
C LEU A 331 21.10 -26.46 -2.74
N GLY A 332 21.22 -25.53 -3.70
CA GLY A 332 22.27 -24.50 -3.69
C GLY A 332 22.17 -23.56 -2.49
N LEU A 333 21.00 -23.26 -1.99
CA LEU A 333 20.78 -22.44 -0.79
C LEU A 333 21.11 -23.20 0.51
N ILE A 334 20.89 -24.51 0.55
CA ILE A 334 21.20 -25.35 1.74
C ILE A 334 22.68 -25.69 1.78
N SER A 335 23.32 -25.88 0.63
CA SER A 335 24.78 -26.16 0.51
C SER A 335 25.68 -24.95 0.88
N LEU A 336 25.15 -23.72 0.84
CA LEU A 336 25.87 -22.52 1.28
C LEU A 336 25.93 -22.36 2.80
N ALA A 337 25.22 -23.19 3.57
CA ALA A 337 25.20 -23.14 5.03
C ALA A 337 26.26 -24.01 5.70
N GLU A 338 27.09 -24.76 4.94
CA GLU A 338 28.15 -25.63 5.44
C GLU A 338 29.58 -25.10 5.18
N ILE A 339 29.77 -23.79 4.88
CA ILE A 339 31.12 -23.19 4.76
C ILE A 339 31.31 -22.13 5.83
#